data_1b6aee62ce5cb63bbe075f2c2ae54d67
#
_entry.id   1b6aee62ce5cb63bbe075f2c2ae54d67
#
_cell.length_a   1.000
_cell.length_b   1.000
_cell.length_c   1.000
_cell.angle_alpha   90.00
_cell.angle_beta   90.00
_cell.angle_gamma   90.00
#
_symmetry.space_group_name_H-M   'P 1'
#
loop_
_entity.id
_entity.type
_entity.pdbx_description
1 polymer ?
#
loop_
_entity_poly.entity_id
_entity_poly.type
_entity_poly.pdbx_seq_one_letter_code
_entity_poly.pdbx_strand_id
1 'polypeptide(L)'
;MEVLRTARLRLRWFRQSDAAFVLGLLNEPAWIEHIYDAQVRTEEQAAAWIRERLEARYWLLGFGFWAVERLEDGELVGLAGVIQREGLPHPDIGYGFPARYWGHGYAREAASGTFDYCRQVLGMRHVMGTTSPENHASGRVLLAIGMTDEGEQQTEAHEGLSRVYTWHDPVERGDAEEIAALRLRWRAALQGPARAALMACVTPQTLDRVMASRTDLSPQALDHLAQRWAPLADDPALRAVRTPVGWRLDVPADR
;
A
#
# COMPACT_ATOMS: atom_id res chain seq x y z
N MET A 1 -13.66 -2.66 1.31
CA MET A 1 -13.79 -1.52 0.34
C MET A 1 -13.07 -1.92 -0.94
N GLU A 2 -13.72 -1.78 -2.09
CA GLU A 2 -13.08 -1.96 -3.41
C GLU A 2 -12.19 -0.76 -3.71
N VAL A 3 -11.01 -1.02 -4.32
CA VAL A 3 -10.03 0.00 -4.69
C VAL A 3 -10.01 0.19 -6.21
N LEU A 4 -9.86 -0.90 -6.94
CA LEU A 4 -9.84 -0.89 -8.40
C LEU A 4 -10.30 -2.24 -8.97
N ARG A 5 -10.63 -2.22 -10.26
CA ARG A 5 -10.91 -3.42 -11.07
C ARG A 5 -10.04 -3.44 -12.31
N THR A 6 -9.70 -4.63 -12.73
CA THR A 6 -9.09 -4.94 -14.03
C THR A 6 -10.02 -5.85 -14.83
N ALA A 7 -9.56 -6.41 -15.92
CA ALA A 7 -10.39 -7.29 -16.76
C ALA A 7 -10.86 -8.55 -16.01
N ARG A 8 -10.04 -9.12 -15.14
CA ARG A 8 -10.31 -10.40 -14.45
C ARG A 8 -10.25 -10.30 -12.93
N LEU A 9 -9.74 -9.19 -12.37
CA LEU A 9 -9.43 -9.07 -10.96
C LEU A 9 -10.14 -7.87 -10.33
N ARG A 10 -10.45 -8.01 -9.05
CA ARG A 10 -10.87 -6.94 -8.16
C ARG A 10 -9.85 -6.80 -7.05
N LEU A 11 -9.31 -5.61 -6.86
CA LEU A 11 -8.44 -5.29 -5.74
C LEU A 11 -9.24 -4.54 -4.68
N ARG A 12 -9.23 -5.05 -3.45
CA ARG A 12 -9.95 -4.49 -2.31
C ARG A 12 -9.12 -4.50 -1.03
N TRP A 13 -9.56 -3.75 -0.07
CA TRP A 13 -8.98 -3.85 1.27
C TRP A 13 -9.12 -5.28 1.80
N PHE A 14 -8.08 -5.75 2.49
CA PHE A 14 -8.18 -6.95 3.29
C PHE A 14 -9.19 -6.77 4.42
N ARG A 15 -9.78 -7.87 4.85
CA ARG A 15 -10.65 -8.00 6.00
C ARG A 15 -10.08 -9.07 6.93
N GLN A 16 -10.41 -9.01 8.20
CA GLN A 16 -9.98 -10.07 9.13
C GLN A 16 -10.50 -11.45 8.74
N SER A 17 -11.65 -11.53 8.08
CA SER A 17 -12.17 -12.79 7.50
C SER A 17 -11.31 -13.40 6.40
N ASP A 18 -10.32 -12.66 5.88
CA ASP A 18 -9.35 -13.18 4.90
C ASP A 18 -8.15 -13.88 5.57
N ALA A 19 -8.17 -14.05 6.91
CA ALA A 19 -7.06 -14.58 7.70
C ALA A 19 -6.57 -15.95 7.22
N ALA A 20 -7.48 -16.87 6.89
CA ALA A 20 -7.12 -18.19 6.37
C ALA A 20 -6.31 -18.10 5.06
N PHE A 21 -6.71 -17.20 4.14
CA PHE A 21 -5.97 -16.96 2.90
C PHE A 21 -4.59 -16.36 3.19
N VAL A 22 -4.52 -15.34 4.05
CA VAL A 22 -3.25 -14.67 4.42
C VAL A 22 -2.31 -15.65 5.11
N LEU A 23 -2.82 -16.50 6.02
CA LEU A 23 -2.03 -17.56 6.64
C LEU A 23 -1.40 -18.47 5.58
N GLY A 24 -2.20 -18.94 4.62
CA GLY A 24 -1.70 -19.77 3.51
C GLY A 24 -0.62 -19.06 2.70
N LEU A 25 -0.88 -17.81 2.30
CA LEU A 25 0.04 -17.02 1.47
C LEU A 25 1.38 -16.76 2.18
N LEU A 26 1.36 -16.34 3.45
CA LEU A 26 2.59 -16.01 4.21
C LEU A 26 3.44 -17.26 4.52
N ASN A 27 2.86 -18.45 4.42
CA ASN A 27 3.57 -19.73 4.61
C ASN A 27 3.87 -20.46 3.29
N GLU A 28 3.58 -19.87 2.15
CA GLU A 28 4.06 -20.40 0.85
C GLU A 28 5.60 -20.45 0.84
N PRO A 29 6.21 -21.56 0.42
CA PRO A 29 7.67 -21.65 0.36
C PRO A 29 8.31 -20.51 -0.43
N ALA A 30 7.74 -20.16 -1.58
CA ALA A 30 8.24 -19.07 -2.41
C ALA A 30 8.08 -17.69 -1.76
N TRP A 31 7.08 -17.50 -0.90
CA TRP A 31 6.95 -16.26 -0.13
C TRP A 31 8.09 -16.13 0.88
N ILE A 32 8.36 -17.21 1.63
CA ILE A 32 9.44 -17.23 2.63
C ILE A 32 10.80 -17.05 1.96
N GLU A 33 11.03 -17.70 0.82
CA GLU A 33 12.28 -17.65 0.08
C GLU A 33 12.56 -16.26 -0.52
N HIS A 34 11.55 -15.62 -1.13
CA HIS A 34 11.77 -14.41 -1.93
C HIS A 34 11.35 -13.12 -1.25
N ILE A 35 10.60 -13.18 -0.15
CA ILE A 35 10.12 -11.98 0.56
C ILE A 35 10.64 -11.99 2.00
N TYR A 36 10.04 -12.79 2.88
CA TYR A 36 10.51 -13.06 4.24
C TYR A 36 9.58 -14.03 4.97
N ASP A 37 10.05 -14.64 6.06
CA ASP A 37 9.19 -15.39 6.98
C ASP A 37 8.53 -14.43 7.99
N ALA A 38 7.23 -14.24 7.84
CA ALA A 38 6.43 -13.37 8.71
C ALA A 38 6.20 -13.95 10.12
N GLN A 39 6.61 -15.20 10.39
CA GLN A 39 6.39 -15.94 11.65
C GLN A 39 4.91 -16.05 12.04
N VAL A 40 3.99 -15.97 11.07
CA VAL A 40 2.55 -16.12 11.25
C VAL A 40 2.20 -17.60 11.03
N ARG A 41 1.66 -18.27 12.07
CA ARG A 41 1.42 -19.73 12.04
C ARG A 41 -0.02 -20.11 12.39
N THR A 42 -0.86 -19.17 12.80
CA THR A 42 -2.29 -19.41 13.10
C THR A 42 -3.16 -18.34 12.43
N GLU A 43 -4.45 -18.64 12.28
CA GLU A 43 -5.41 -17.67 11.71
C GLU A 43 -5.56 -16.42 12.59
N GLU A 44 -5.48 -16.57 13.91
CA GLU A 44 -5.52 -15.44 14.84
C GLU A 44 -4.32 -14.50 14.63
N GLN A 45 -3.13 -15.08 14.41
CA GLN A 45 -1.93 -14.30 14.07
C GLN A 45 -2.06 -13.64 12.69
N ALA A 46 -2.67 -14.33 11.71
CA ALA A 46 -2.92 -13.76 10.39
C ALA A 46 -3.94 -12.61 10.45
N ALA A 47 -5.01 -12.74 11.24
CA ALA A 47 -5.97 -11.65 11.47
C ALA A 47 -5.29 -10.44 12.16
N ALA A 48 -4.43 -10.69 13.15
CA ALA A 48 -3.63 -9.63 13.78
C ALA A 48 -2.68 -8.97 12.77
N TRP A 49 -2.02 -9.73 11.92
CA TRP A 49 -1.13 -9.23 10.87
C TRP A 49 -1.88 -8.36 9.87
N ILE A 50 -3.10 -8.77 9.43
CA ILE A 50 -3.97 -7.95 8.57
C ILE A 50 -4.25 -6.61 9.24
N ARG A 51 -4.71 -6.62 10.49
CA ARG A 51 -5.05 -5.40 11.23
C ARG A 51 -3.85 -4.47 11.38
N GLU A 52 -2.70 -5.00 11.76
CA GLU A 52 -1.53 -4.19 12.15
C GLU A 52 -0.68 -3.76 10.95
N ARG A 53 -0.59 -4.61 9.92
CA ARG A 53 0.29 -4.37 8.78
C ARG A 53 -0.44 -3.82 7.55
N LEU A 54 -1.74 -4.12 7.39
CA LEU A 54 -2.50 -3.73 6.21
C LEU A 54 -3.53 -2.66 6.55
N GLU A 55 -4.50 -2.95 7.42
CA GLU A 55 -5.58 -2.01 7.75
C GLU A 55 -5.04 -0.70 8.32
N ALA A 56 -4.08 -0.76 9.25
CA ALA A 56 -3.47 0.45 9.80
C ALA A 56 -2.85 1.36 8.71
N ARG A 57 -2.30 0.78 7.64
CA ARG A 57 -1.74 1.54 6.52
C ARG A 57 -2.79 2.16 5.62
N TYR A 58 -3.92 1.47 5.40
CA TYR A 58 -5.02 2.05 4.62
C TYR A 58 -5.55 3.33 5.27
N TRP A 59 -5.65 3.33 6.60
CA TRP A 59 -6.07 4.49 7.35
C TRP A 59 -5.02 5.60 7.37
N LEU A 60 -3.76 5.23 7.54
CA LEU A 60 -2.66 6.17 7.66
C LEU A 60 -2.26 6.78 6.30
N LEU A 61 -2.18 5.95 5.26
CA LEU A 61 -1.59 6.32 3.97
C LEU A 61 -2.62 6.43 2.84
N GLY A 62 -3.83 5.89 3.02
CA GLY A 62 -4.83 5.78 1.96
C GLY A 62 -4.53 4.69 0.94
N PHE A 63 -3.38 4.00 1.07
CA PHE A 63 -2.97 2.90 0.23
C PHE A 63 -2.20 1.83 1.01
N GLY A 64 -2.00 0.67 0.40
CA GLY A 64 -1.30 -0.48 0.99
C GLY A 64 -1.38 -1.67 0.06
N PHE A 65 -1.07 -2.87 0.56
CA PHE A 65 -1.37 -4.09 -0.16
C PHE A 65 -2.85 -4.42 -0.07
N TRP A 66 -3.46 -4.75 -1.19
CA TRP A 66 -4.86 -5.10 -1.33
C TRP A 66 -5.02 -6.58 -1.63
N ALA A 67 -6.13 -7.15 -1.18
CA ALA A 67 -6.57 -8.47 -1.55
C ALA A 67 -6.94 -8.49 -3.03
N VAL A 68 -6.41 -9.46 -3.77
CA VAL A 68 -6.72 -9.68 -5.18
C VAL A 68 -7.73 -10.81 -5.28
N GLU A 69 -8.94 -10.48 -5.69
CA GLU A 69 -10.02 -11.43 -5.95
C GLU A 69 -10.21 -11.63 -7.45
N ARG A 70 -10.41 -12.87 -7.86
CA ARG A 70 -10.82 -13.19 -9.22
C ARG A 70 -12.32 -12.85 -9.40
N LEU A 71 -12.67 -12.11 -10.45
CA LEU A 71 -14.03 -11.64 -10.69
C LEU A 71 -15.01 -12.78 -11.02
N GLU A 72 -14.52 -13.88 -11.59
CA GLU A 72 -15.31 -15.02 -12.03
C GLU A 72 -16.03 -15.71 -10.86
N ASP A 73 -15.39 -15.88 -9.75
CA ASP A 73 -15.86 -16.67 -8.60
C ASP A 73 -15.67 -16.01 -7.23
N GLY A 74 -15.00 -14.86 -7.19
CA GLY A 74 -14.69 -14.17 -5.95
C GLY A 74 -13.56 -14.79 -5.13
N GLU A 75 -12.82 -15.76 -5.70
CA GLU A 75 -11.72 -16.41 -5.01
C GLU A 75 -10.54 -15.44 -4.80
N LEU A 76 -9.96 -15.45 -3.60
CA LEU A 76 -8.72 -14.74 -3.32
C LEU A 76 -7.54 -15.47 -3.98
N VAL A 77 -6.88 -14.79 -4.89
CA VAL A 77 -5.78 -15.35 -5.68
C VAL A 77 -4.41 -14.76 -5.34
N GLY A 78 -4.37 -13.66 -4.61
CA GLY A 78 -3.10 -13.01 -4.25
C GLY A 78 -3.27 -11.71 -3.47
N LEU A 79 -2.17 -11.01 -3.34
CA LEU A 79 -2.13 -9.61 -2.94
C LEU A 79 -1.34 -8.80 -3.96
N ALA A 80 -1.72 -7.53 -4.11
CA ALA A 80 -0.96 -6.54 -4.86
C ALA A 80 -1.26 -5.15 -4.31
N GLY A 81 -0.34 -4.21 -4.49
CA GLY A 81 -0.55 -2.86 -4.02
C GLY A 81 0.73 -2.04 -4.05
N VAL A 82 0.67 -0.89 -3.40
CA VAL A 82 1.81 0.01 -3.22
C VAL A 82 1.95 0.34 -1.75
N ILE A 83 3.18 0.37 -1.26
CA ILE A 83 3.48 0.68 0.14
C ILE A 83 4.61 1.70 0.21
N GLN A 84 4.60 2.52 1.26
CA GLN A 84 5.78 3.27 1.66
C GLN A 84 6.60 2.39 2.60
N ARG A 85 7.76 1.94 2.12
CA ARG A 85 8.69 1.13 2.89
C ARG A 85 9.74 2.05 3.52
N GLU A 86 10.02 1.82 4.80
CA GLU A 86 11.14 2.50 5.45
C GLU A 86 12.45 2.11 4.75
N GLY A 87 13.34 3.08 4.53
CA GLY A 87 14.59 2.85 3.81
C GLY A 87 14.48 2.90 2.28
N LEU A 88 13.28 3.16 1.71
CA LEU A 88 13.14 3.49 0.29
C LEU A 88 12.70 4.94 0.11
N PRO A 89 13.27 5.67 -0.87
CA PRO A 89 12.94 7.07 -1.10
C PRO A 89 11.53 7.28 -1.66
N HIS A 90 10.96 6.30 -2.36
CA HIS A 90 9.66 6.39 -3.01
C HIS A 90 8.78 5.18 -2.69
N PRO A 91 7.44 5.29 -2.90
CA PRO A 91 6.53 4.17 -2.74
C PRO A 91 6.94 2.97 -3.59
N ASP A 92 6.82 1.78 -2.98
CA ASP A 92 7.24 0.49 -3.54
C ASP A 92 6.01 -0.33 -3.96
N ILE A 93 5.93 -0.67 -5.25
CA ILE A 93 4.89 -1.56 -5.77
C ILE A 93 5.27 -3.01 -5.51
N GLY A 94 4.35 -3.77 -4.95
CA GLY A 94 4.59 -5.17 -4.66
C GLY A 94 3.36 -6.05 -4.90
N TYR A 95 3.63 -7.34 -5.06
CA TYR A 95 2.60 -8.35 -5.27
C TYR A 95 3.12 -9.72 -4.83
N GLY A 96 2.17 -10.59 -4.49
CA GLY A 96 2.45 -11.97 -4.13
C GLY A 96 1.25 -12.86 -4.42
N PHE A 97 1.51 -14.03 -5.00
CA PHE A 97 0.49 -14.99 -5.40
C PHE A 97 0.94 -16.40 -5.02
N PRO A 98 0.06 -17.21 -4.42
CA PRO A 98 0.33 -18.63 -4.22
C PRO A 98 0.73 -19.33 -5.52
N ALA A 99 1.63 -20.30 -5.44
CA ALA A 99 2.21 -20.98 -6.60
C ALA A 99 1.15 -21.56 -7.56
N ARG A 100 0.01 -22.02 -7.01
CA ARG A 100 -1.11 -22.55 -7.81
C ARG A 100 -1.76 -21.55 -8.78
N TYR A 101 -1.50 -20.24 -8.59
CA TYR A 101 -2.00 -19.18 -9.49
C TYR A 101 -0.93 -18.60 -10.42
N TRP A 102 0.28 -19.15 -10.41
CA TRP A 102 1.33 -18.71 -11.32
C TRP A 102 1.02 -19.13 -12.77
N GLY A 103 1.60 -18.44 -13.71
CA GLY A 103 1.38 -18.73 -15.15
C GLY A 103 0.05 -18.18 -15.72
N HIS A 104 -0.88 -17.72 -14.88
CA HIS A 104 -2.17 -17.19 -15.33
C HIS A 104 -2.14 -15.70 -15.70
N GLY A 105 -1.01 -15.02 -15.47
CA GLY A 105 -0.84 -13.59 -15.75
C GLY A 105 -1.45 -12.66 -14.70
N TYR A 106 -1.95 -13.18 -13.58
CA TYR A 106 -2.59 -12.37 -12.52
C TYR A 106 -1.64 -11.36 -11.89
N ALA A 107 -0.38 -11.74 -11.65
CA ALA A 107 0.61 -10.82 -11.09
C ALA A 107 0.83 -9.60 -11.98
N ARG A 108 0.97 -9.81 -13.30
CA ARG A 108 1.13 -8.72 -14.28
C ARG A 108 -0.12 -7.85 -14.34
N GLU A 109 -1.29 -8.45 -14.37
CA GLU A 109 -2.57 -7.72 -14.44
C GLU A 109 -2.81 -6.88 -13.18
N ALA A 110 -2.60 -7.46 -11.99
CA ALA A 110 -2.75 -6.76 -10.72
C ALA A 110 -1.71 -5.65 -10.57
N ALA A 111 -0.44 -5.91 -10.92
CA ALA A 111 0.62 -4.91 -10.88
C ALA A 111 0.36 -3.76 -11.85
N SER A 112 -0.11 -4.04 -13.08
CA SER A 112 -0.49 -3.00 -14.05
C SER A 112 -1.63 -2.13 -13.53
N GLY A 113 -2.70 -2.74 -13.01
CA GLY A 113 -3.81 -1.99 -12.43
C GLY A 113 -3.40 -1.16 -11.21
N THR A 114 -2.51 -1.71 -10.37
CA THR A 114 -1.93 -0.97 -9.24
C THR A 114 -1.08 0.21 -9.73
N PHE A 115 -0.24 -0.01 -10.72
CA PHE A 115 0.62 1.04 -11.28
C PHE A 115 -0.19 2.17 -11.91
N ASP A 116 -1.23 1.84 -12.67
CA ASP A 116 -2.15 2.84 -13.21
C ASP A 116 -2.89 3.62 -12.11
N TYR A 117 -3.28 2.94 -11.04
CA TYR A 117 -3.89 3.58 -9.87
C TYR A 117 -2.91 4.54 -9.17
N CYS A 118 -1.65 4.15 -9.02
CA CYS A 118 -0.60 5.02 -8.47
C CYS A 118 -0.46 6.31 -9.28
N ARG A 119 -0.45 6.20 -10.61
CA ARG A 119 -0.27 7.34 -11.51
C ARG A 119 -1.51 8.22 -11.63
N GLN A 120 -2.67 7.61 -11.85
CA GLN A 120 -3.89 8.32 -12.25
C GLN A 120 -4.74 8.75 -11.06
N VAL A 121 -4.76 7.96 -9.99
CA VAL A 121 -5.61 8.21 -8.81
C VAL A 121 -4.80 8.78 -7.66
N LEU A 122 -3.66 8.15 -7.34
CA LEU A 122 -2.79 8.66 -6.27
C LEU A 122 -1.86 9.78 -6.75
N GLY A 123 -1.72 9.97 -8.07
CA GLY A 123 -0.90 10.99 -8.68
C GLY A 123 0.58 10.89 -8.30
N MET A 124 1.05 9.68 -8.05
CA MET A 124 2.45 9.45 -7.75
C MET A 124 3.31 9.76 -8.97
N ARG A 125 4.38 10.50 -8.77
CA ARG A 125 5.34 10.87 -9.82
C ARG A 125 6.56 9.95 -9.85
N HIS A 126 6.79 9.23 -8.77
CA HIS A 126 7.86 8.27 -8.60
C HIS A 126 7.29 7.00 -7.97
N VAL A 127 7.59 5.87 -8.56
CA VAL A 127 7.23 4.55 -8.05
C VAL A 127 8.45 3.65 -8.16
N MET A 128 8.72 2.89 -7.14
CA MET A 128 9.77 1.89 -7.11
C MET A 128 9.20 0.48 -7.13
N GLY A 129 10.05 -0.48 -7.38
CA GLY A 129 9.83 -1.90 -7.15
C GLY A 129 11.15 -2.55 -6.78
N THR A 130 11.15 -3.41 -5.77
CA THR A 130 12.34 -4.13 -5.35
C THR A 130 12.10 -5.63 -5.39
N THR A 131 13.10 -6.38 -5.80
CA THR A 131 13.08 -7.85 -5.80
C THR A 131 14.40 -8.39 -5.27
N SER A 132 14.42 -9.64 -4.80
CA SER A 132 15.70 -10.33 -4.69
C SER A 132 16.33 -10.47 -6.09
N PRO A 133 17.67 -10.43 -6.23
CA PRO A 133 18.34 -10.51 -7.53
C PRO A 133 17.93 -11.74 -8.35
N GLU A 134 17.67 -12.86 -7.68
CA GLU A 134 17.31 -14.14 -8.29
C GLU A 134 15.83 -14.22 -8.70
N ASN A 135 14.98 -13.30 -8.22
CA ASN A 135 13.55 -13.30 -8.55
C ASN A 135 13.28 -12.67 -9.92
N HIS A 136 13.79 -13.31 -10.96
CA HIS A 136 13.62 -12.87 -12.35
C HIS A 136 12.15 -12.82 -12.79
N ALA A 137 11.28 -13.62 -12.16
CA ALA A 137 9.85 -13.64 -12.49
C ALA A 137 9.20 -12.31 -12.11
N SER A 138 9.45 -11.81 -10.89
CA SER A 138 8.99 -10.49 -10.46
C SER A 138 9.60 -9.36 -11.29
N GLY A 139 10.91 -9.43 -11.58
CA GLY A 139 11.56 -8.44 -12.45
C GLY A 139 10.89 -8.29 -13.81
N ARG A 140 10.54 -9.42 -14.46
CA ARG A 140 9.80 -9.37 -15.73
C ARG A 140 8.44 -8.70 -15.63
N VAL A 141 7.75 -8.82 -14.52
CA VAL A 141 6.47 -8.13 -14.30
C VAL A 141 6.69 -6.62 -14.18
N LEU A 142 7.68 -6.19 -13.40
CA LEU A 142 8.00 -4.76 -13.22
C LEU A 142 8.40 -4.10 -14.55
N LEU A 143 9.24 -4.76 -15.34
CA LEU A 143 9.58 -4.29 -16.69
C LEU A 143 8.33 -4.21 -17.59
N ALA A 144 7.47 -5.23 -17.53
CA ALA A 144 6.27 -5.29 -18.37
C ALA A 144 5.21 -4.21 -18.06
N ILE A 145 5.24 -3.61 -16.88
CA ILE A 145 4.38 -2.48 -16.52
C ILE A 145 5.05 -1.11 -16.78
N GLY A 146 6.26 -1.10 -17.36
CA GLY A 146 6.93 0.11 -17.82
C GLY A 146 7.93 0.70 -16.84
N MET A 147 8.40 -0.06 -15.85
CA MET A 147 9.49 0.37 -14.98
C MET A 147 10.86 0.11 -15.63
N THR A 148 11.84 0.90 -15.26
CA THR A 148 13.25 0.78 -15.68
C THR A 148 14.02 -0.04 -14.65
N ASP A 149 14.88 -0.93 -15.08
CA ASP A 149 15.78 -1.71 -14.23
C ASP A 149 17.04 -0.88 -13.92
N GLU A 150 17.25 -0.57 -12.66
CA GLU A 150 18.39 0.20 -12.14
C GLU A 150 19.54 -0.71 -11.66
N GLY A 151 19.42 -2.02 -11.85
CA GLY A 151 20.40 -3.00 -11.41
C GLY A 151 20.30 -3.35 -9.93
N GLU A 152 21.38 -4.00 -9.46
CA GLU A 152 21.49 -4.44 -8.07
C GLU A 152 22.04 -3.33 -7.19
N GLN A 153 21.38 -3.09 -6.06
CA GLN A 153 21.72 -2.03 -5.12
C GLN A 153 21.54 -2.51 -3.68
N GLN A 154 22.36 -1.98 -2.77
CA GLN A 154 22.11 -2.10 -1.35
C GLN A 154 21.04 -1.06 -0.97
N THR A 155 19.94 -1.52 -0.40
CA THR A 155 18.88 -0.65 0.12
C THR A 155 18.79 -0.78 1.64
N GLU A 156 18.38 0.28 2.32
CA GLU A 156 18.15 0.22 3.78
C GLU A 156 16.88 -0.59 4.12
N ALA A 157 16.03 -0.86 3.14
CA ALA A 157 14.77 -1.56 3.34
C ALA A 157 14.91 -3.09 3.40
N HIS A 158 16.04 -3.64 2.97
CA HIS A 158 16.29 -5.08 2.89
C HIS A 158 17.72 -5.42 3.31
N GLU A 159 17.88 -6.56 3.95
CA GLU A 159 19.20 -7.16 4.15
C GLU A 159 19.70 -7.72 2.80
N GLY A 160 20.96 -7.40 2.46
CA GLY A 160 21.57 -7.83 1.21
C GLY A 160 21.23 -6.97 0.00
N LEU A 161 21.62 -7.44 -1.18
CA LEU A 161 21.37 -6.75 -2.44
C LEU A 161 19.91 -6.93 -2.88
N SER A 162 19.33 -5.86 -3.40
CA SER A 162 18.05 -5.87 -4.08
C SER A 162 18.22 -5.42 -5.51
N ARG A 163 17.50 -6.03 -6.45
CA ARG A 163 17.35 -5.48 -7.78
C ARG A 163 16.26 -4.43 -7.76
N VAL A 164 16.61 -3.21 -8.16
CA VAL A 164 15.78 -2.02 -8.05
C VAL A 164 15.19 -1.66 -9.40
N TYR A 165 13.91 -1.33 -9.40
CA TYR A 165 13.19 -0.85 -10.57
C TYR A 165 12.56 0.49 -10.22
N THR A 166 12.56 1.42 -11.17
CA THR A 166 12.01 2.76 -10.97
C THR A 166 11.10 3.17 -12.11
N TRP A 167 10.18 4.03 -11.81
CA TRP A 167 9.44 4.80 -12.78
C TRP A 167 9.33 6.24 -12.29
N HIS A 168 9.58 7.17 -13.20
CA HIS A 168 9.44 8.60 -13.00
C HIS A 168 8.45 9.17 -14.00
N ASP A 169 7.57 10.05 -13.54
CA ASP A 169 6.69 10.78 -14.45
C ASP A 169 7.55 11.63 -15.40
N PRO A 170 7.47 11.42 -16.72
CA PRO A 170 8.25 12.20 -17.68
C PRO A 170 7.79 13.67 -17.78
N VAL A 171 6.66 14.03 -17.17
CA VAL A 171 6.12 15.38 -17.23
C VAL A 171 6.72 16.22 -16.09
N GLU A 172 7.69 17.08 -16.42
CA GLU A 172 8.10 18.17 -15.53
C GLU A 172 6.94 19.16 -15.40
N ARG A 173 6.25 19.10 -14.26
CA ARG A 173 5.30 20.16 -13.90
C ARG A 173 5.98 21.11 -12.93
N GLY A 174 5.78 22.42 -13.09
CA GLY A 174 6.32 23.46 -12.22
C GLY A 174 5.63 23.51 -10.84
N ASP A 175 5.90 22.54 -9.98
CA ASP A 175 4.96 22.02 -8.98
C ASP A 175 5.20 22.47 -7.54
N ALA A 176 6.26 23.19 -7.23
CA ALA A 176 6.53 23.58 -5.83
C ALA A 176 5.41 24.45 -5.22
N GLU A 177 4.85 25.37 -6.03
CA GLU A 177 3.74 26.23 -5.58
C GLU A 177 2.41 25.46 -5.48
N GLU A 178 2.13 24.58 -6.43
CA GLU A 178 0.91 23.79 -6.46
C GLU A 178 0.91 22.75 -5.33
N ILE A 179 2.03 22.08 -5.10
CA ILE A 179 2.23 21.17 -3.95
C ILE A 179 2.08 21.93 -2.62
N ALA A 180 2.63 23.14 -2.53
CA ALA A 180 2.49 23.97 -1.33
C ALA A 180 1.03 24.40 -1.09
N ALA A 181 0.31 24.82 -2.14
CA ALA A 181 -1.10 25.17 -2.05
C ALA A 181 -1.99 23.99 -1.65
N LEU A 182 -1.63 22.78 -2.05
CA LEU A 182 -2.34 21.55 -1.72
C LEU A 182 -2.07 21.07 -0.31
N ARG A 183 -0.82 21.17 0.14
CA ARG A 183 -0.49 20.95 1.56
C ARG A 183 -1.29 21.89 2.45
N LEU A 184 -1.46 23.15 2.01
CA LEU A 184 -2.27 24.12 2.74
C LEU A 184 -3.75 23.73 2.74
N ARG A 185 -4.33 23.31 1.59
CA ARG A 185 -5.72 22.84 1.48
C ARG A 185 -5.95 21.57 2.32
N TRP A 186 -5.01 20.64 2.29
CA TRP A 186 -5.10 19.42 3.08
C TRP A 186 -4.99 19.70 4.58
N ARG A 187 -4.08 20.59 4.98
CA ARG A 187 -4.01 21.10 6.36
C ARG A 187 -5.31 21.78 6.80
N ALA A 188 -5.94 22.53 5.91
CA ALA A 188 -7.22 23.18 6.18
C ALA A 188 -8.38 22.17 6.27
N ALA A 189 -8.44 21.17 5.39
CA ALA A 189 -9.43 20.09 5.43
C ALA A 189 -9.31 19.22 6.70
N LEU A 190 -8.09 19.10 7.25
CA LEU A 190 -7.84 18.44 8.53
C LEU A 190 -8.05 19.36 9.76
N GLN A 191 -8.49 20.60 9.55
CA GLN A 191 -8.91 21.49 10.65
C GLN A 191 -10.39 21.30 10.91
N GLY A 192 -10.74 20.50 11.91
CA GLY A 192 -12.12 20.23 12.25
C GLY A 192 -12.23 18.91 13.01
N PRO A 193 -13.42 18.33 13.12
CA PRO A 193 -13.62 17.02 13.76
C PRO A 193 -12.74 15.94 13.17
N ALA A 194 -12.54 15.98 11.85
CA ALA A 194 -11.62 15.08 11.12
C ALA A 194 -10.18 15.16 11.65
N ARG A 195 -9.70 16.37 11.91
CA ARG A 195 -8.36 16.58 12.50
C ARG A 195 -8.27 16.01 13.91
N ALA A 196 -9.29 16.23 14.73
CA ALA A 196 -9.28 15.76 16.12
C ALA A 196 -9.21 14.22 16.17
N ALA A 197 -9.96 13.52 15.32
CA ALA A 197 -9.92 12.07 15.22
C ALA A 197 -8.57 11.59 14.68
N LEU A 198 -8.03 12.22 13.63
CA LEU A 198 -6.74 11.86 13.06
C LEU A 198 -5.59 12.16 14.03
N MET A 199 -5.60 13.31 14.70
CA MET A 199 -4.58 13.68 15.69
C MET A 199 -4.67 12.87 16.98
N ALA A 200 -5.84 12.34 17.30
CA ALA A 200 -5.99 11.37 18.38
C ALA A 200 -5.35 10.01 18.05
N CYS A 201 -5.16 9.70 16.77
CA CYS A 201 -4.65 8.42 16.27
C CYS A 201 -3.20 8.47 15.82
N VAL A 202 -2.70 9.67 15.48
CA VAL A 202 -1.36 9.88 14.90
C VAL A 202 -0.69 11.00 15.69
N THR A 203 0.54 10.80 16.15
CA THR A 203 1.28 11.91 16.75
C THR A 203 1.53 13.00 15.71
N PRO A 204 1.63 14.29 16.07
CA PRO A 204 1.99 15.38 15.17
C PRO A 204 3.25 15.07 14.34
N GLN A 205 4.24 14.43 14.96
CA GLN A 205 5.49 14.04 14.31
C GLN A 205 5.28 12.94 13.25
N THR A 206 4.37 12.00 13.50
CA THR A 206 4.03 10.96 12.51
C THR A 206 3.28 11.57 11.34
N LEU A 207 2.36 12.51 11.59
CA LEU A 207 1.66 13.25 10.54
C LEU A 207 2.63 14.08 9.70
N ASP A 208 3.54 14.83 10.35
CA ASP A 208 4.55 15.63 9.65
C ASP A 208 5.52 14.75 8.86
N ARG A 209 5.91 13.57 9.37
CA ARG A 209 6.72 12.61 8.64
C ARG A 209 5.98 12.03 7.42
N VAL A 210 4.72 11.65 7.58
CA VAL A 210 3.85 11.20 6.49
C VAL A 210 3.67 12.29 5.44
N MET A 211 3.48 13.54 5.87
CA MET A 211 3.35 14.69 4.97
C MET A 211 4.67 15.02 4.28
N ALA A 212 5.79 14.91 4.97
CA ALA A 212 7.12 15.14 4.40
C ALA A 212 7.51 14.04 3.39
N SER A 213 7.18 12.77 3.67
CA SER A 213 7.44 11.65 2.75
C SER A 213 6.58 11.67 1.48
N ARG A 214 5.63 12.60 1.36
CA ARG A 214 4.68 12.71 0.26
C ARG A 214 4.86 13.99 -0.55
N THR A 215 6.08 14.47 -0.66
CA THR A 215 6.40 15.63 -1.51
C THR A 215 6.11 15.39 -2.99
N ASP A 216 5.98 14.11 -3.36
CA ASP A 216 5.74 13.61 -4.70
C ASP A 216 4.26 13.30 -5.03
N LEU A 217 3.33 13.47 -4.08
CA LEU A 217 1.90 13.27 -4.35
C LEU A 217 1.30 14.46 -5.09
N SER A 218 0.58 14.14 -6.17
CA SER A 218 -0.15 15.17 -6.92
C SER A 218 -1.32 15.73 -6.10
N PRO A 219 -1.80 16.93 -6.49
CA PRO A 219 -3.02 17.54 -5.99
C PRO A 219 -4.21 16.61 -5.87
N GLN A 220 -4.48 15.90 -6.96
CA GLN A 220 -5.63 14.99 -7.04
C GLN A 220 -5.51 13.82 -6.05
N ALA A 221 -4.29 13.35 -5.79
CA ALA A 221 -4.07 12.31 -4.79
C ALA A 221 -4.36 12.80 -3.37
N LEU A 222 -3.99 14.04 -3.05
CA LEU A 222 -4.27 14.65 -1.76
C LEU A 222 -5.77 14.93 -1.58
N ASP A 223 -6.46 15.41 -2.62
CA ASP A 223 -7.90 15.60 -2.61
C ASP A 223 -8.64 14.26 -2.46
N HIS A 224 -8.20 13.23 -3.17
CA HIS A 224 -8.75 11.88 -3.05
C HIS A 224 -8.56 11.30 -1.64
N LEU A 225 -7.39 11.50 -1.04
CA LEU A 225 -7.14 11.11 0.35
C LEU A 225 -8.05 11.88 1.31
N ALA A 226 -8.17 13.20 1.14
CA ALA A 226 -9.02 14.04 1.98
C ALA A 226 -10.51 13.64 1.88
N GLN A 227 -11.03 13.40 0.67
CA GLN A 227 -12.39 12.93 0.44
C GLN A 227 -12.64 11.55 1.06
N ARG A 228 -11.64 10.68 1.05
CA ARG A 228 -11.73 9.33 1.60
C ARG A 228 -11.68 9.31 3.13
N TRP A 229 -10.98 10.26 3.73
CA TRP A 229 -10.80 10.33 5.17
C TRP A 229 -11.88 11.15 5.88
N ALA A 230 -12.46 12.14 5.20
CA ALA A 230 -13.51 12.95 5.76
C ALA A 230 -14.72 12.14 6.31
N PRO A 231 -15.25 11.13 5.57
CA PRO A 231 -16.36 10.31 6.08
C PRO A 231 -16.00 9.44 7.28
N LEU A 232 -14.70 9.12 7.43
CA LEU A 232 -14.23 8.25 8.49
C LEU A 232 -13.99 9.00 9.80
N ALA A 233 -13.66 10.27 9.71
CA ALA A 233 -13.47 11.13 10.87
C ALA A 233 -14.77 11.40 11.62
N ASP A 234 -15.89 11.34 10.92
CA ASP A 234 -17.23 11.54 11.48
C ASP A 234 -17.89 10.21 11.93
N ASP A 235 -17.21 9.06 11.78
CA ASP A 235 -17.75 7.77 12.23
C ASP A 235 -17.68 7.67 13.77
N PRO A 236 -18.83 7.69 14.47
CA PRO A 236 -18.86 7.62 15.94
C PRO A 236 -18.36 6.29 16.52
N ALA A 237 -18.15 5.28 15.65
CA ALA A 237 -17.62 3.98 16.05
C ALA A 237 -16.08 3.96 16.10
N LEU A 238 -15.40 4.95 15.49
CA LEU A 238 -13.95 5.05 15.56
C LEU A 238 -13.51 5.48 16.95
N ARG A 239 -12.62 4.70 17.56
CA ARG A 239 -12.03 5.00 18.86
C ARG A 239 -10.52 5.11 18.76
N ALA A 240 -9.96 6.16 19.33
CA ALA A 240 -8.53 6.29 19.51
C ALA A 240 -8.11 5.54 20.78
N VAL A 241 -7.20 4.59 20.62
CA VAL A 241 -6.63 3.81 21.73
C VAL A 241 -5.16 4.17 21.89
N ARG A 242 -4.76 4.54 23.11
CA ARG A 242 -3.36 4.81 23.44
C ARG A 242 -2.60 3.50 23.59
N THR A 243 -1.46 3.39 22.88
CA THR A 243 -0.55 2.26 22.98
C THR A 243 0.81 2.72 23.50
N PRO A 244 1.70 1.83 23.95
CA PRO A 244 3.06 2.19 24.40
C PRO A 244 3.92 2.87 23.32
N VAL A 245 3.57 2.71 22.04
CA VAL A 245 4.31 3.28 20.88
C VAL A 245 3.55 4.44 20.21
N GLY A 246 2.43 4.91 20.78
CA GLY A 246 1.64 5.99 20.23
C GLY A 246 0.14 5.70 20.25
N TRP A 247 -0.64 6.42 19.45
CA TRP A 247 -2.08 6.23 19.34
C TRP A 247 -2.44 5.30 18.17
N ARG A 248 -3.45 4.46 18.34
CA ARG A 248 -4.00 3.57 17.36
C ARG A 248 -5.48 3.87 17.13
N LEU A 249 -5.93 3.78 15.87
CA LEU A 249 -7.37 3.72 15.56
C LEU A 249 -7.85 2.29 15.76
N ASP A 250 -8.88 2.14 16.57
CA ASP A 250 -9.61 0.89 16.73
C ASP A 250 -10.86 0.95 15.86
N VAL A 251 -10.89 0.11 14.83
CA VAL A 251 -12.06 -0.07 13.97
C VAL A 251 -12.86 -1.23 14.54
N PRO A 252 -14.18 -1.08 14.79
CA PRO A 252 -14.99 -2.20 15.25
C PRO A 252 -14.90 -3.38 14.27
N ALA A 253 -14.77 -4.59 14.82
CA ALA A 253 -14.54 -5.82 14.06
C ALA A 253 -15.67 -6.21 13.08
N ASP A 254 -16.80 -5.53 13.13
CA ASP A 254 -18.03 -5.88 12.41
C ASP A 254 -18.29 -5.06 11.13
N ARG A 255 -17.25 -4.44 10.54
CA ARG A 255 -17.41 -3.69 9.28
C ARG A 255 -16.36 -3.98 8.22
#